data_14bb0ef8c9e3ddd052abc84e977e262a
#
_entry.id   14bb0ef8c9e3ddd052abc84e977e262a
#
_cell.length_a   1.000
_cell.length_b   1.000
_cell.length_c   1.000
_cell.angle_alpha   90.00
_cell.angle_beta   90.00
_cell.angle_gamma   90.00
#
_symmetry.space_group_name_H-M   'P 1'
#
loop_
_entity.id
_entity.type
_entity.pdbx_description
1 polymer ?
#
loop_
_entity_poly.entity_id
_entity_poly.type
_entity_poly.pdbx_seq_one_letter_code
_entity_poly.pdbx_strand_id
1 'polypeptide(L)'
;DVSSQYDIYYRTDEHPAQNDINEINSPEWTKTPADYTKVTAIKIVGKDGTILPPYTVLSAVLTMKAPLYDPNLSEALAYNDMSVIYNNEAAMRRTEKVANQLVDIMDVKVEKKWLDADGNAIAQPDATSITVKLLANGVDTGQTLDLTAANNWTASFTHLRKYTVETHNDGTSTKTPIVYTLEEVGTDANGMVTYNGKKYKV
;
A
#
# COMPACT_ATOMS: atom_id res chain seq x y z
N ASP A 1 -13.62 -4.11 25.92
CA ASP A 1 -13.13 -2.81 25.44
C ASP A 1 -12.44 -2.07 26.59
N VAL A 2 -11.13 -1.93 26.54
CA VAL A 2 -10.33 -1.23 27.58
C VAL A 2 -10.06 0.24 27.21
N SER A 3 -10.60 0.72 26.10
CA SER A 3 -10.36 2.09 25.61
C SER A 3 -10.72 3.18 26.63
N SER A 4 -11.73 2.93 27.49
CA SER A 4 -12.13 3.85 28.56
C SER A 4 -11.07 4.04 29.64
N GLN A 5 -10.10 3.13 29.75
CA GLN A 5 -9.02 3.15 30.75
C GLN A 5 -7.79 3.92 30.28
N TYR A 6 -7.74 4.35 29.03
CA TYR A 6 -6.59 5.00 28.43
C TYR A 6 -6.96 6.35 27.85
N ASP A 7 -5.99 7.24 27.86
CA ASP A 7 -6.00 8.49 27.10
C ASP A 7 -5.05 8.37 25.92
N ILE A 8 -5.46 8.89 24.77
CA ILE A 8 -4.64 8.93 23.56
C ILE A 8 -4.25 10.38 23.28
N TYR A 9 -2.98 10.59 23.05
CA TYR A 9 -2.39 11.87 22.70
C TYR A 9 -1.66 11.77 21.38
N TYR A 10 -1.57 12.87 20.66
CA TYR A 10 -1.01 12.99 19.33
C TYR A 10 0.02 14.10 19.28
N ARG A 11 1.05 13.95 18.44
CA ARG A 11 1.98 15.01 18.06
C ARG A 11 1.97 15.17 16.54
N THR A 12 2.24 16.41 16.08
CA THR A 12 2.24 16.77 14.65
C THR A 12 3.54 17.50 14.25
N ASP A 13 4.52 17.56 15.12
CA ASP A 13 5.83 18.14 14.83
C ASP A 13 6.69 17.19 13.97
N GLU A 14 7.64 17.75 13.24
CA GLU A 14 8.47 16.99 12.29
C GLU A 14 9.44 16.01 12.94
N HIS A 15 9.82 16.25 14.20
CA HIS A 15 10.80 15.44 14.93
C HIS A 15 10.30 15.08 16.33
N PRO A 16 9.28 14.21 16.45
CA PRO A 16 8.94 13.70 17.78
C PRO A 16 10.16 12.93 18.30
N ALA A 17 10.73 13.37 19.41
CA ALA A 17 11.84 12.69 20.01
C ALA A 17 11.38 11.34 20.53
N GLN A 18 11.76 10.33 19.84
CA GLN A 18 11.26 8.96 20.02
C GLN A 18 11.84 8.29 21.27
N ASN A 19 12.76 8.94 22.00
CA ASN A 19 13.60 8.22 22.97
C ASN A 19 13.98 9.00 24.21
N ASP A 20 13.54 10.22 24.33
CA ASP A 20 13.78 11.03 25.50
C ASP A 20 12.55 10.97 26.42
N ILE A 21 12.75 10.53 27.66
CA ILE A 21 11.69 10.52 28.67
C ILE A 21 11.12 11.93 28.89
N ASN A 22 11.90 12.97 28.67
CA ASN A 22 11.45 14.34 28.79
C ASN A 22 10.42 14.69 27.69
N GLU A 23 10.54 14.10 26.53
CA GLU A 23 9.61 14.30 25.40
C GLU A 23 8.23 13.68 25.66
N ILE A 24 8.15 12.65 26.48
CA ILE A 24 6.86 12.06 26.89
C ILE A 24 6.01 13.08 27.65
N ASN A 25 6.65 13.99 28.40
CA ASN A 25 6.01 15.03 29.17
C ASN A 25 5.97 16.38 28.46
N SER A 26 6.37 16.44 27.20
CA SER A 26 6.30 17.66 26.39
C SER A 26 4.89 18.23 26.35
N PRO A 27 4.72 19.56 26.40
CA PRO A 27 3.42 20.22 26.30
C PRO A 27 2.81 20.10 24.88
N GLU A 28 3.55 19.62 23.90
CA GLU A 28 3.10 19.48 22.50
C GLU A 28 2.17 18.29 22.27
N TRP A 29 2.04 17.41 23.24
CA TRP A 29 1.07 16.33 23.18
C TRP A 29 -0.36 16.86 23.37
N THR A 30 -1.22 16.63 22.38
CA THR A 30 -2.64 17.03 22.41
C THR A 30 -3.57 15.83 22.22
N LYS A 31 -4.74 15.87 22.87
CA LYS A 31 -5.80 14.87 22.66
C LYS A 31 -6.58 15.11 21.35
N THR A 32 -6.53 16.35 20.83
CA THR A 32 -7.32 16.80 19.69
C THR A 32 -6.43 17.57 18.73
N PRO A 33 -5.67 16.88 17.85
CA PRO A 33 -4.89 17.58 16.85
C PRO A 33 -5.81 18.30 15.85
N ALA A 34 -5.39 19.47 15.39
CA ALA A 34 -6.13 20.24 14.39
C ALA A 34 -6.27 19.49 13.05
N ASP A 35 -5.29 18.63 12.73
CA ASP A 35 -5.26 17.83 11.51
C ASP A 35 -4.64 16.46 11.80
N TYR A 36 -5.46 15.42 11.79
CA TYR A 36 -5.01 14.04 12.01
C TYR A 36 -4.10 13.51 10.89
N THR A 37 -4.13 14.11 9.71
CA THR A 37 -3.25 13.68 8.60
C THR A 37 -1.80 14.08 8.80
N LYS A 38 -1.54 14.96 9.77
CA LYS A 38 -0.19 15.44 10.13
C LYS A 38 0.38 14.76 11.37
N VAL A 39 -0.34 13.79 11.93
CA VAL A 39 0.14 13.08 13.13
C VAL A 39 1.40 12.28 12.81
N THR A 40 2.45 12.54 13.55
CA THR A 40 3.77 11.90 13.43
C THR A 40 4.06 10.94 14.58
N ALA A 41 3.41 11.14 15.74
CA ALA A 41 3.54 10.25 16.89
C ALA A 41 2.25 10.15 17.69
N ILE A 42 2.07 9.01 18.36
CA ILE A 42 0.92 8.72 19.23
C ILE A 42 1.45 8.25 20.58
N LYS A 43 0.84 8.76 21.64
CA LYS A 43 1.09 8.35 23.02
C LYS A 43 -0.21 7.82 23.64
N ILE A 44 -0.16 6.62 24.19
CA ILE A 44 -1.26 5.97 24.89
C ILE A 44 -0.89 5.91 26.37
N VAL A 45 -1.71 6.53 27.22
CA VAL A 45 -1.45 6.65 28.66
C VAL A 45 -2.58 6.01 29.44
N GLY A 46 -2.24 5.09 30.34
CA GLY A 46 -3.22 4.59 31.33
C GLY A 46 -3.68 5.72 32.25
N LYS A 47 -4.98 5.82 32.50
CA LYS A 47 -5.51 6.72 33.49
C LYS A 47 -5.11 6.28 34.89
N ASP A 48 -5.19 7.17 35.85
CA ASP A 48 -4.91 6.87 37.25
C ASP A 48 -5.68 5.64 37.74
N GLY A 49 -4.97 4.70 38.34
CA GLY A 49 -5.52 3.44 38.80
C GLY A 49 -5.65 2.34 37.74
N THR A 50 -5.21 2.59 36.50
CA THR A 50 -5.16 1.53 35.48
C THR A 50 -4.11 0.49 35.86
N ILE A 51 -4.57 -0.75 36.08
CA ILE A 51 -3.72 -1.90 36.36
C ILE A 51 -3.85 -2.89 35.20
N LEU A 52 -2.73 -3.27 34.62
CA LEU A 52 -2.67 -4.35 33.64
C LEU A 52 -2.42 -5.67 34.36
N PRO A 53 -3.34 -6.62 34.32
CA PRO A 53 -3.08 -7.97 34.82
C PRO A 53 -1.87 -8.61 34.11
N PRO A 54 -1.15 -9.53 34.77
CA PRO A 54 -0.10 -10.30 34.10
C PRO A 54 -0.61 -10.94 32.80
N TYR A 55 0.26 -10.96 31.78
CA TYR A 55 -0.05 -11.51 30.43
C TYR A 55 -1.14 -10.75 29.65
N THR A 56 -1.53 -9.54 30.06
CA THR A 56 -2.42 -8.70 29.25
C THR A 56 -1.72 -8.27 27.96
N VAL A 57 -2.40 -8.48 26.85
CA VAL A 57 -1.96 -7.97 25.54
C VAL A 57 -2.77 -6.71 25.23
N LEU A 58 -2.09 -5.58 25.07
CA LEU A 58 -2.69 -4.36 24.52
C LEU A 58 -2.40 -4.33 23.03
N SER A 59 -3.44 -4.17 22.24
CA SER A 59 -3.34 -4.04 20.80
C SER A 59 -3.96 -2.71 20.36
N ALA A 60 -3.19 -1.94 19.60
CA ALA A 60 -3.68 -0.76 18.91
C ALA A 60 -3.42 -0.92 17.40
N VAL A 61 -4.48 -0.78 16.61
CA VAL A 61 -4.37 -0.80 15.15
C VAL A 61 -4.45 0.64 14.65
N LEU A 62 -3.40 1.08 13.97
CA LEU A 62 -3.29 2.42 13.42
C LEU A 62 -3.33 2.33 11.91
N THR A 63 -4.30 3.01 11.30
CA THR A 63 -4.32 3.19 9.85
C THR A 63 -3.64 4.51 9.53
N MET A 64 -2.48 4.43 8.87
CA MET A 64 -1.68 5.60 8.53
C MET A 64 -1.48 5.68 7.02
N LYS A 65 -1.37 6.92 6.52
CA LYS A 65 -0.95 7.14 5.16
C LYS A 65 0.57 7.03 5.08
N ALA A 66 1.07 6.18 4.18
CA ALA A 66 2.51 6.11 3.94
C ALA A 66 3.02 7.48 3.44
N PRO A 67 4.27 7.87 3.77
CA PRO A 67 4.92 9.02 3.15
C PRO A 67 4.93 8.88 1.63
N LEU A 68 4.96 10.01 0.92
CA LEU A 68 5.11 9.99 -0.52
C LEU A 68 6.47 9.39 -0.88
N TYR A 69 6.49 8.55 -1.91
CA TYR A 69 7.74 8.06 -2.48
C TYR A 69 8.52 9.22 -3.08
N ASP A 70 9.77 9.41 -2.64
CA ASP A 70 10.71 10.35 -3.25
C ASP A 70 11.80 9.55 -3.98
N PRO A 71 11.89 9.65 -5.32
CA PRO A 71 12.89 8.92 -6.10
C PRO A 71 14.35 9.37 -5.82
N ASN A 72 14.54 10.52 -5.18
CA ASN A 72 15.86 11.05 -4.84
C ASN A 72 16.39 10.53 -3.50
N LEU A 73 15.54 9.91 -2.68
CA LEU A 73 16.00 9.26 -1.45
C LEU A 73 16.66 7.93 -1.80
N SER A 74 17.88 7.74 -1.31
CA SER A 74 18.64 6.49 -1.49
C SER A 74 17.92 5.29 -0.86
N GLU A 75 17.20 5.54 0.24
CA GLU A 75 16.37 4.56 0.93
C GLU A 75 14.97 5.12 1.11
N ALA A 76 14.02 4.62 0.32
CA ALA A 76 12.62 4.95 0.51
C ALA A 76 12.03 4.04 1.61
N LEU A 77 12.41 4.29 2.86
CA LEU A 77 11.96 3.51 4.02
C LEU A 77 11.08 4.37 4.92
N ALA A 78 9.93 3.82 5.30
CA ALA A 78 9.11 4.33 6.38
C ALA A 78 9.41 3.53 7.64
N TYR A 79 9.96 4.19 8.63
CA TYR A 79 10.32 3.58 9.91
C TYR A 79 9.17 3.67 10.89
N ASN A 80 9.07 2.65 11.73
CA ASN A 80 8.16 2.62 12.87
C ASN A 80 8.90 2.04 14.07
N ASP A 81 8.78 2.69 15.22
CA ASP A 81 9.29 2.16 16.48
C ASP A 81 8.28 2.42 17.60
N MET A 82 8.46 1.75 18.72
CA MET A 82 7.62 1.91 19.89
C MET A 82 8.50 1.99 21.14
N SER A 83 8.03 2.76 22.12
CA SER A 83 8.62 2.80 23.44
C SER A 83 7.56 2.59 24.49
N VAL A 84 7.89 1.91 25.57
CA VAL A 84 6.98 1.62 26.67
C VAL A 84 7.62 2.06 27.98
N ILE A 85 6.82 2.73 28.82
CA ILE A 85 7.13 3.00 30.24
C ILE A 85 6.04 2.35 31.06
N TYR A 86 6.42 1.66 32.11
CA TYR A 86 5.50 1.09 33.08
C TYR A 86 5.99 1.30 34.50
N ASN A 87 5.08 1.27 35.47
CA ASN A 87 5.37 1.45 36.88
C ASN A 87 6.14 2.73 37.23
N ASN A 88 5.94 3.81 36.50
CA ASN A 88 6.66 5.08 36.66
C ASN A 88 8.20 4.94 36.65
N GLU A 89 8.72 3.97 35.90
CA GLU A 89 10.17 3.83 35.74
C GLU A 89 10.76 5.07 35.06
N ALA A 90 11.99 5.43 35.46
CA ALA A 90 12.71 6.55 34.87
C ALA A 90 13.28 6.22 33.48
N ALA A 91 13.21 4.97 33.03
CA ALA A 91 13.77 4.54 31.77
C ALA A 91 12.70 3.97 30.84
N MET A 92 12.74 4.39 29.57
CA MET A 92 11.94 3.78 28.52
C MET A 92 12.53 2.47 28.05
N ARG A 93 11.67 1.50 27.82
CA ARG A 93 12.01 0.27 27.07
C ARG A 93 11.62 0.47 25.62
N ARG A 94 12.58 0.29 24.73
CA ARG A 94 12.40 0.50 23.29
C ARG A 94 12.32 -0.81 22.56
N THR A 95 11.51 -0.82 21.51
CA THR A 95 11.59 -1.85 20.49
C THR A 95 12.68 -1.51 19.47
N GLU A 96 13.06 -2.48 18.68
CA GLU A 96 13.82 -2.21 17.47
C GLU A 96 12.95 -1.49 16.44
N LYS A 97 13.59 -0.72 15.56
CA LYS A 97 12.89 -0.06 14.46
C LYS A 97 12.49 -1.09 13.43
N VAL A 98 11.24 -1.02 13.01
CA VAL A 98 10.72 -1.77 11.86
C VAL A 98 10.64 -0.80 10.68
N ALA A 99 11.11 -1.24 9.52
CA ALA A 99 11.07 -0.45 8.30
C ALA A 99 10.18 -1.12 7.26
N ASN A 100 9.36 -0.29 6.59
CA ASN A 100 8.64 -0.67 5.40
C ASN A 100 9.23 0.07 4.20
N GLN A 101 9.57 -0.66 3.15
CA GLN A 101 10.03 -0.04 1.92
C GLN A 101 8.88 0.67 1.21
N LEU A 102 9.06 1.97 0.95
CA LEU A 102 8.18 2.72 0.08
C LEU A 102 8.52 2.39 -1.37
N VAL A 103 7.51 2.15 -2.18
CA VAL A 103 7.69 1.83 -3.59
C VAL A 103 6.89 2.81 -4.44
N ASP A 104 7.45 3.17 -5.59
CA ASP A 104 6.70 3.92 -6.60
C ASP A 104 5.70 2.98 -7.28
N ILE A 105 4.45 3.39 -7.32
CA ILE A 105 3.34 2.61 -7.86
C ILE A 105 2.72 3.28 -9.07
N MET A 106 2.05 2.46 -9.89
CA MET A 106 1.27 2.90 -11.03
C MET A 106 0.01 2.05 -11.18
N ASP A 107 -0.93 2.57 -11.94
CA ASP A 107 -2.11 1.82 -12.37
C ASP A 107 -2.01 1.56 -13.88
N VAL A 108 -2.46 0.39 -14.31
CA VAL A 108 -2.61 0.03 -15.72
C VAL A 108 -4.09 -0.07 -16.03
N LYS A 109 -4.61 0.92 -16.77
CA LYS A 109 -6.00 0.91 -17.24
C LYS A 109 -6.14 -0.01 -18.43
N VAL A 110 -7.16 -0.84 -18.42
CA VAL A 110 -7.53 -1.77 -19.48
C VAL A 110 -8.88 -1.35 -20.07
N GLU A 111 -8.95 -1.33 -21.39
CA GLU A 111 -10.18 -1.07 -22.12
C GLU A 111 -10.28 -2.02 -23.30
N LYS A 112 -11.39 -2.73 -23.46
CA LYS A 112 -11.66 -3.56 -24.62
C LYS A 112 -12.42 -2.77 -25.68
N LYS A 113 -11.89 -2.75 -26.89
CA LYS A 113 -12.54 -2.20 -28.08
C LYS A 113 -12.69 -3.26 -29.16
N TRP A 114 -13.78 -3.16 -29.89
CA TRP A 114 -14.08 -4.05 -31.00
C TRP A 114 -13.97 -3.24 -32.28
N LEU A 115 -13.07 -3.67 -33.17
CA LEU A 115 -12.75 -2.95 -34.39
C LEU A 115 -12.86 -3.89 -35.60
N ASP A 116 -13.21 -3.35 -36.78
CA ASP A 116 -13.06 -4.05 -38.06
C ASP A 116 -11.62 -4.04 -38.56
N ALA A 117 -11.37 -4.60 -39.72
CA ALA A 117 -10.03 -4.65 -40.33
C ALA A 117 -9.46 -3.26 -40.69
N ASP A 118 -10.33 -2.28 -40.84
CA ASP A 118 -9.99 -0.88 -41.14
C ASP A 118 -9.81 -0.02 -39.89
N GLY A 119 -10.04 -0.61 -38.70
CA GLY A 119 -9.90 0.08 -37.41
C GLY A 119 -11.15 0.83 -36.96
N ASN A 120 -12.31 0.68 -37.64
CA ASN A 120 -13.55 1.30 -37.24
C ASN A 120 -14.24 0.49 -36.15
N ALA A 121 -14.92 1.19 -35.23
CA ALA A 121 -15.66 0.52 -34.17
C ALA A 121 -16.82 -0.31 -34.75
N ILE A 122 -16.90 -1.56 -34.32
CA ILE A 122 -18.02 -2.46 -34.65
C ILE A 122 -18.85 -2.79 -33.42
N ALA A 123 -20.07 -3.29 -33.69
CA ALA A 123 -20.91 -3.78 -32.61
C ALA A 123 -20.18 -4.88 -31.83
N GLN A 124 -20.30 -4.81 -30.52
CA GLN A 124 -19.75 -5.79 -29.60
C GLN A 124 -20.32 -7.19 -29.96
N PRO A 125 -19.47 -8.22 -30.07
CA PRO A 125 -19.97 -9.58 -30.19
C PRO A 125 -20.69 -10.02 -28.90
N ASP A 126 -21.48 -11.10 -28.97
CA ASP A 126 -22.21 -11.68 -27.85
C ASP A 126 -21.27 -12.29 -26.78
N ALA A 127 -20.29 -11.51 -26.34
CA ALA A 127 -19.41 -11.86 -25.22
C ALA A 127 -20.02 -11.29 -23.92
N THR A 128 -20.13 -12.12 -22.91
CA THR A 128 -20.63 -11.70 -21.60
C THR A 128 -19.52 -11.15 -20.71
N SER A 129 -18.31 -11.67 -20.88
CA SER A 129 -17.11 -11.29 -20.13
C SER A 129 -15.87 -11.59 -20.95
N ILE A 130 -14.84 -10.78 -20.75
CA ILE A 130 -13.49 -11.00 -21.26
C ILE A 130 -12.54 -10.92 -20.07
N THR A 131 -11.79 -11.99 -19.84
CA THR A 131 -10.76 -12.01 -18.80
C THR A 131 -9.42 -11.62 -19.39
N VAL A 132 -8.78 -10.64 -18.76
CA VAL A 132 -7.43 -10.17 -19.12
C VAL A 132 -6.49 -10.47 -17.96
N LYS A 133 -5.34 -11.06 -18.24
CA LYS A 133 -4.27 -11.29 -17.27
C LYS A 133 -3.14 -10.28 -17.45
N LEU A 134 -2.48 -9.97 -16.33
CA LEU A 134 -1.34 -9.06 -16.27
C LEU A 134 -0.04 -9.86 -16.27
N LEU A 135 0.89 -9.47 -17.13
CA LEU A 135 2.26 -9.98 -17.13
C LEU A 135 3.21 -8.86 -16.69
N ALA A 136 4.24 -9.21 -15.92
CA ALA A 136 5.33 -8.34 -15.54
C ALA A 136 6.63 -8.87 -16.17
N ASN A 137 7.28 -8.10 -17.03
CA ASN A 137 8.46 -8.52 -17.79
C ASN A 137 8.25 -9.86 -18.54
N GLY A 138 7.04 -10.07 -19.07
CA GLY A 138 6.65 -11.28 -19.78
C GLY A 138 6.27 -12.48 -18.89
N VAL A 139 6.30 -12.34 -17.55
CA VAL A 139 5.93 -13.39 -16.60
C VAL A 139 4.53 -13.10 -16.06
N ASP A 140 3.67 -14.12 -16.04
CA ASP A 140 2.31 -14.02 -15.49
C ASP A 140 2.36 -13.68 -13.99
N THR A 141 1.66 -12.61 -13.59
CA THR A 141 1.59 -12.14 -12.20
C THR A 141 0.54 -12.90 -11.38
N GLY A 142 -0.29 -13.71 -12.00
CA GLY A 142 -1.47 -14.32 -11.40
C GLY A 142 -2.66 -13.37 -11.21
N GLN A 143 -2.53 -12.09 -11.61
CA GLN A 143 -3.62 -11.12 -11.51
C GLN A 143 -4.46 -11.11 -12.78
N THR A 144 -5.77 -11.12 -12.62
CA THR A 144 -6.74 -11.06 -13.72
C THR A 144 -7.80 -10.00 -13.46
N LEU A 145 -8.41 -9.49 -14.54
CA LEU A 145 -9.56 -8.60 -14.52
C LEU A 145 -10.60 -9.08 -15.51
N ASP A 146 -11.86 -9.01 -15.14
CA ASP A 146 -12.98 -9.25 -16.03
C ASP A 146 -13.55 -7.95 -16.57
N LEU A 147 -13.60 -7.83 -17.88
CA LEU A 147 -14.23 -6.76 -18.62
C LEU A 147 -15.62 -7.21 -19.07
N THR A 148 -16.63 -6.45 -18.68
CA THR A 148 -18.05 -6.76 -18.93
C THR A 148 -18.81 -5.52 -19.34
N ALA A 149 -20.03 -5.68 -19.82
CA ALA A 149 -20.91 -4.54 -20.07
C ALA A 149 -21.21 -3.71 -18.80
N ALA A 150 -21.23 -4.35 -17.63
CA ALA A 150 -21.49 -3.68 -16.35
C ALA A 150 -20.39 -2.68 -15.95
N ASN A 151 -19.14 -2.92 -16.34
CA ASN A 151 -18.02 -2.00 -16.12
C ASN A 151 -17.61 -1.22 -17.37
N ASN A 152 -18.52 -1.14 -18.36
CA ASN A 152 -18.27 -0.48 -19.65
C ASN A 152 -17.00 -1.00 -20.36
N TRP A 153 -16.71 -2.28 -20.22
CA TRP A 153 -15.54 -2.94 -20.80
C TRP A 153 -14.20 -2.29 -20.40
N THR A 154 -14.16 -1.70 -19.19
CA THR A 154 -12.97 -1.06 -18.63
C THR A 154 -12.70 -1.53 -17.22
N ALA A 155 -11.42 -1.68 -16.87
CA ALA A 155 -10.96 -1.96 -15.51
C ALA A 155 -9.54 -1.43 -15.32
N SER A 156 -8.97 -1.55 -14.11
CA SER A 156 -7.58 -1.16 -13.87
C SER A 156 -6.92 -2.14 -12.91
N PHE A 157 -5.70 -2.56 -13.23
CA PHE A 157 -4.79 -3.12 -12.26
C PHE A 157 -4.18 -1.97 -11.48
N THR A 158 -4.28 -1.98 -10.15
CA THR A 158 -3.87 -0.86 -9.30
C THR A 158 -2.71 -1.23 -8.39
N HIS A 159 -1.99 -0.20 -7.90
CA HIS A 159 -0.90 -0.37 -6.94
C HIS A 159 0.26 -1.26 -7.45
N LEU A 160 0.50 -1.26 -8.75
CA LEU A 160 1.59 -2.01 -9.35
C LEU A 160 2.91 -1.28 -9.11
N ARG A 161 3.97 -2.03 -8.79
CA ARG A 161 5.31 -1.44 -8.65
C ARG A 161 5.84 -0.97 -10.00
N LYS A 162 6.40 0.24 -10.07
CA LYS A 162 7.07 0.72 -11.30
C LYS A 162 8.43 0.08 -11.53
N TYR A 163 9.12 -0.30 -10.46
CA TYR A 163 10.50 -0.77 -10.51
C TYR A 163 10.70 -2.00 -9.64
N THR A 164 11.62 -2.88 -10.03
CA THR A 164 12.34 -3.75 -9.11
C THR A 164 13.52 -2.98 -8.54
N VAL A 165 13.85 -3.22 -7.27
CA VAL A 165 14.99 -2.60 -6.58
C VAL A 165 15.91 -3.72 -6.11
N GLU A 166 17.15 -3.69 -6.56
CA GLU A 166 18.21 -4.57 -6.09
C GLU A 166 19.17 -3.75 -5.23
N THR A 167 19.37 -4.15 -3.98
CA THR A 167 20.29 -3.50 -3.06
C THR A 167 21.62 -4.25 -3.06
N HIS A 168 22.71 -3.53 -3.25
CA HIS A 168 24.05 -4.07 -3.30
C HIS A 168 24.72 -4.03 -1.92
N ASN A 169 25.78 -4.85 -1.74
CA ASN A 169 26.51 -4.93 -0.47
C ASN A 169 27.23 -3.65 -0.08
N ASP A 170 27.44 -2.74 -1.01
CA ASP A 170 28.04 -1.42 -0.79
C ASP A 170 27.03 -0.35 -0.35
N GLY A 171 25.76 -0.74 -0.15
CA GLY A 171 24.68 0.18 0.23
C GLY A 171 24.04 0.91 -0.94
N THR A 172 24.48 0.69 -2.17
CA THR A 172 23.82 1.26 -3.37
C THR A 172 22.61 0.42 -3.80
N SER A 173 21.75 0.99 -4.62
CA SER A 173 20.58 0.30 -5.16
C SER A 173 20.47 0.55 -6.66
N THR A 174 20.10 -0.51 -7.40
CA THR A 174 19.74 -0.41 -8.82
C THR A 174 18.24 -0.54 -8.97
N LYS A 175 17.61 0.40 -9.68
CA LYS A 175 16.19 0.38 -10.03
C LYS A 175 16.03 -0.03 -11.48
N THR A 176 15.29 -1.11 -11.73
CA THR A 176 14.98 -1.60 -13.06
C THR A 176 13.48 -1.45 -13.33
N PRO A 177 13.06 -0.73 -14.38
CA PRO A 177 11.64 -0.59 -14.70
C PRO A 177 10.98 -1.94 -14.96
N ILE A 178 9.73 -2.10 -14.48
CA ILE A 178 8.90 -3.25 -14.77
C ILE A 178 8.05 -2.93 -16.00
N VAL A 179 8.14 -3.75 -17.03
CA VAL A 179 7.31 -3.64 -18.22
C VAL A 179 6.08 -4.51 -18.03
N TYR A 180 4.90 -3.85 -17.93
CA TYR A 180 3.63 -4.55 -17.85
C TYR A 180 3.03 -4.73 -19.23
N THR A 181 2.55 -5.95 -19.50
CA THR A 181 1.83 -6.30 -20.70
C THR A 181 0.54 -7.04 -20.34
N LEU A 182 -0.40 -7.04 -21.26
CA LEU A 182 -1.72 -7.65 -21.08
C LEU A 182 -1.86 -8.82 -22.05
N GLU A 183 -2.54 -9.86 -21.60
CA GLU A 183 -2.94 -10.98 -22.44
C GLU A 183 -4.41 -11.31 -22.19
N GLU A 184 -5.17 -11.38 -23.24
CA GLU A 184 -6.57 -11.83 -23.18
C GLU A 184 -6.62 -13.35 -23.04
N VAL A 185 -7.27 -13.84 -22.02
CA VAL A 185 -7.37 -15.27 -21.74
C VAL A 185 -8.16 -15.98 -22.84
N GLY A 186 -7.62 -17.10 -23.31
CA GLY A 186 -8.21 -17.84 -24.43
C GLY A 186 -7.65 -17.46 -25.81
N THR A 187 -6.64 -16.56 -25.83
CA THR A 187 -5.89 -16.27 -27.04
C THR A 187 -5.06 -17.48 -27.48
N ASP A 188 -5.23 -17.91 -28.72
CA ASP A 188 -4.46 -18.99 -29.30
C ASP A 188 -3.04 -18.53 -29.74
N ALA A 189 -2.19 -19.48 -30.16
CA ALA A 189 -0.82 -19.20 -30.60
C ALA A 189 -0.71 -18.24 -31.82
N ASN A 190 -1.82 -18.00 -32.53
CA ASN A 190 -1.90 -17.05 -33.64
C ASN A 190 -2.42 -15.67 -33.22
N GLY A 191 -2.65 -15.46 -31.91
CA GLY A 191 -3.21 -14.22 -31.39
C GLY A 191 -4.71 -14.09 -31.65
N MET A 192 -5.46 -15.19 -31.72
CA MET A 192 -6.88 -15.20 -32.02
C MET A 192 -7.70 -15.66 -30.82
N VAL A 193 -8.82 -14.98 -30.55
CA VAL A 193 -9.85 -15.42 -29.64
C VAL A 193 -11.14 -15.76 -30.38
N THR A 194 -11.97 -16.62 -29.82
CA THR A 194 -13.24 -17.02 -30.42
C THR A 194 -14.39 -16.63 -29.52
N TYR A 195 -15.31 -15.80 -30.05
CA TYR A 195 -16.55 -15.43 -29.39
C TYR A 195 -17.72 -15.80 -30.29
N ASN A 196 -18.66 -16.54 -29.74
CA ASN A 196 -19.84 -17.00 -30.43
C ASN A 196 -19.55 -17.59 -31.84
N GLY A 197 -18.50 -18.41 -31.94
CA GLY A 197 -18.07 -19.07 -33.17
C GLY A 197 -17.33 -18.17 -34.17
N LYS A 198 -17.14 -16.88 -33.90
CA LYS A 198 -16.35 -15.96 -34.71
C LYS A 198 -14.98 -15.73 -34.10
N LYS A 199 -13.96 -15.67 -34.97
CA LYS A 199 -12.58 -15.38 -34.57
C LYS A 199 -12.25 -13.90 -34.67
N TYR A 200 -11.57 -13.40 -33.65
CA TYR A 200 -11.08 -12.01 -33.55
C TYR A 200 -9.58 -12.05 -33.28
N LYS A 201 -8.85 -11.12 -33.85
CA LYS A 201 -7.43 -10.93 -33.53
C LYS A 201 -7.34 -10.02 -32.30
N VAL A 202 -6.46 -10.39 -31.36
CA VAL A 202 -6.15 -9.63 -30.16
C VAL A 202 -4.90 -8.77 -30.39
#